data_df7044d69e975e421e01346fa86da943
#
_entry.id   df7044d69e975e421e01346fa86da943
#
_cell.length_a   1.000
_cell.length_b   1.000
_cell.length_c   1.000
_cell.angle_alpha   90.00
_cell.angle_beta   90.00
_cell.angle_gamma   90.00
#
_symmetry.space_group_name_H-M   'P 1'
#
loop_
_entity.id
_entity.type
_entity.pdbx_description
1 polymer ?
#
loop_
_entity_poly.entity_id
_entity_poly.type
_entity_poly.pdbx_seq_one_letter_code
_entity_poly.pdbx_strand_id
1 'polypeptide(L)'
;MTAVLSERSAAHERLLLAALLLLTVVFWIEPHGSGLAEPDETRYAEIPREMLAAGDLVVPRLNGVPYFEKPPLLYWANVAAFRVFGLTPWAARLPTRLAGLGTVLLLVLAVARARGREAGLCAGILYLASPIGFLASRTNLTDGLLTFFFTATVLAGRATILRRAAGRPWTAFAAWTGAAAAGAFLTKGLIALALPGAILLLWAWACGRIAHVLPLVLSPAPLVFAALTLPWLLLAESRIPGFLRFFFVHEHFARFATGAARRPGPLLYFVPVFLLGFLPGIPFFAAAAARVRRADPDAVFFLVWFLTVFVFFSLSKSKLPPYLFPAIPAAAALAASAASGGSRSRTLWIVQAVLATAFAAVLLLHPMLRAFVKELRLAAIVAPSLALLVVGSWAAVLFADRSSALASMALGTAWAAFLLGVVVGWPHVPPAQMTADLGGAAKAEAASRGAPVVAYRCYLNGVSWELRSPIPVVDYTGELEPDFEPWQETREALFWSASRFFAAWKSGKPLVALIRLRDLVPLMKVEPPARVVRYSGRYAIVANW
;
A
#
# COMPACT_ATOMS: atom_id res chain seq x y z
N MET A 1 -35.85 29.59 -12.31
CA MET A 1 -34.52 29.71 -11.65
C MET A 1 -34.12 28.40 -10.93
N THR A 2 -34.96 27.77 -10.15
CA THR A 2 -34.70 26.50 -9.47
C THR A 2 -34.41 25.32 -10.41
N ALA A 3 -35.17 25.16 -11.52
CA ALA A 3 -34.93 24.10 -12.51
C ALA A 3 -33.59 24.23 -13.22
N VAL A 4 -33.18 25.44 -13.61
CA VAL A 4 -31.88 25.68 -14.26
C VAL A 4 -30.70 25.43 -13.31
N LEU A 5 -30.86 25.72 -12.01
CA LEU A 5 -29.86 25.43 -10.99
C LEU A 5 -29.74 23.93 -10.72
N SER A 6 -30.86 23.18 -10.72
CA SER A 6 -30.87 21.73 -10.57
C SER A 6 -30.23 20.99 -11.76
N GLU A 7 -30.50 21.47 -12.98
CA GLU A 7 -29.88 20.91 -14.20
C GLU A 7 -28.39 21.16 -14.25
N ARG A 8 -27.91 22.35 -13.84
CA ARG A 8 -26.47 22.65 -13.75
C ARG A 8 -25.78 21.77 -12.71
N SER A 9 -26.37 21.58 -11.54
CA SER A 9 -25.81 20.68 -10.52
C SER A 9 -25.72 19.25 -11.02
N ALA A 10 -26.76 18.74 -11.70
CA ALA A 10 -26.74 17.40 -12.27
C ALA A 10 -25.68 17.25 -13.38
N ALA A 11 -25.46 18.27 -14.20
CA ALA A 11 -24.39 18.26 -15.21
C ALA A 11 -23.00 18.22 -14.56
N HIS A 12 -22.77 19.01 -13.52
CA HIS A 12 -21.51 19.00 -12.75
C HIS A 12 -21.25 17.64 -12.11
N GLU A 13 -22.23 17.04 -11.48
CA GLU A 13 -22.12 15.70 -10.88
C GLU A 13 -21.75 14.64 -11.92
N ARG A 14 -22.35 14.71 -13.13
CA ARG A 14 -22.01 13.78 -14.24
C ARG A 14 -20.56 13.93 -14.71
N LEU A 15 -20.06 15.16 -14.85
CA LEU A 15 -18.68 15.42 -15.24
C LEU A 15 -17.68 14.87 -14.20
N LEU A 16 -17.93 15.12 -12.91
CA LEU A 16 -17.09 14.62 -11.83
C LEU A 16 -17.14 13.09 -11.74
N LEU A 17 -18.33 12.50 -11.93
CA LEU A 17 -18.50 11.05 -11.98
C LEU A 17 -17.72 10.44 -13.16
N ALA A 18 -17.77 11.06 -14.34
CA ALA A 18 -17.01 10.62 -15.51
C ALA A 18 -15.50 10.63 -15.25
N ALA A 19 -14.96 11.69 -14.60
CA ALA A 19 -13.56 11.75 -14.23
C ALA A 19 -13.18 10.67 -13.19
N LEU A 20 -14.04 10.44 -12.21
CA LEU A 20 -13.83 9.40 -11.20
C LEU A 20 -13.87 7.99 -11.84
N LEU A 21 -14.81 7.74 -12.76
CA LEU A 21 -14.88 6.48 -13.50
C LEU A 21 -13.64 6.28 -14.38
N LEU A 22 -13.16 7.31 -15.06
CA LEU A 22 -11.92 7.24 -15.86
C LEU A 22 -10.73 6.87 -14.98
N LEU A 23 -10.54 7.52 -13.84
CA LEU A 23 -9.51 7.17 -12.86
C LEU A 23 -9.67 5.72 -12.36
N THR A 24 -10.91 5.27 -12.12
CA THR A 24 -11.20 3.90 -11.73
C THR A 24 -10.85 2.90 -12.84
N VAL A 25 -11.12 3.22 -14.10
CA VAL A 25 -10.71 2.38 -15.24
C VAL A 25 -9.19 2.27 -15.31
N VAL A 26 -8.46 3.40 -15.25
CA VAL A 26 -6.99 3.40 -15.21
C VAL A 26 -6.45 2.60 -14.04
N PHE A 27 -7.11 2.70 -12.91
CA PHE A 27 -6.77 1.96 -11.69
C PHE A 27 -6.87 0.43 -11.88
N TRP A 28 -7.80 -0.07 -12.70
CA TRP A 28 -7.98 -1.50 -12.98
C TRP A 28 -7.08 -2.07 -14.08
N ILE A 29 -6.49 -1.23 -14.92
CA ILE A 29 -5.61 -1.70 -16.00
C ILE A 29 -4.41 -2.45 -15.40
N GLU A 30 -4.16 -3.67 -15.89
CA GLU A 30 -3.00 -4.48 -15.55
C GLU A 30 -2.27 -4.84 -16.84
N PRO A 31 -1.12 -4.24 -17.15
CA PRO A 31 -0.37 -4.57 -18.35
C PRO A 31 0.19 -6.00 -18.28
N HIS A 32 0.27 -6.67 -19.41
CA HIS A 32 0.94 -7.95 -19.52
C HIS A 32 2.40 -7.83 -19.06
N GLY A 33 2.91 -8.85 -18.37
CA GLY A 33 4.26 -8.85 -17.84
C GLY A 33 4.46 -8.01 -16.56
N SER A 34 3.38 -7.48 -15.97
CA SER A 34 3.44 -6.81 -14.66
C SER A 34 3.76 -7.81 -13.54
N GLY A 35 5.04 -8.16 -13.37
CA GLY A 35 5.51 -8.96 -12.25
C GLY A 35 5.20 -8.31 -10.90
N LEU A 36 5.30 -9.11 -9.83
CA LEU A 36 5.24 -8.59 -8.45
C LEU A 36 6.57 -7.91 -8.12
N ALA A 37 6.51 -6.75 -7.46
CA ALA A 37 7.71 -6.00 -7.11
C ALA A 37 8.39 -6.57 -5.86
N GLU A 38 9.71 -6.79 -5.96
CA GLU A 38 10.56 -7.12 -4.81
C GLU A 38 10.76 -5.92 -3.89
N PRO A 39 10.89 -6.13 -2.58
CA PRO A 39 10.70 -7.39 -1.85
C PRO A 39 9.27 -7.58 -1.29
N ASP A 40 8.46 -6.54 -1.24
CA ASP A 40 7.26 -6.54 -0.40
C ASP A 40 6.05 -7.19 -1.10
N GLU A 41 5.77 -6.90 -2.39
CA GLU A 41 4.65 -7.54 -3.08
C GLU A 41 4.85 -9.05 -3.22
N THR A 42 6.08 -9.47 -3.52
CA THR A 42 6.44 -10.88 -3.64
C THR A 42 6.32 -11.61 -2.32
N ARG A 43 6.76 -11.01 -1.22
CA ARG A 43 6.60 -11.56 0.13
C ARG A 43 5.14 -11.79 0.48
N TYR A 44 4.31 -10.75 0.28
CA TYR A 44 2.88 -10.81 0.59
C TYR A 44 2.07 -11.66 -0.41
N ALA A 45 2.67 -12.15 -1.48
CA ALA A 45 2.11 -13.15 -2.37
C ALA A 45 2.63 -14.57 -2.05
N GLU A 46 3.91 -14.71 -1.68
CA GLU A 46 4.53 -16.00 -1.37
C GLU A 46 3.95 -16.61 -0.09
N ILE A 47 3.79 -15.81 0.98
CA ILE A 47 3.20 -16.30 2.24
C ILE A 47 1.82 -16.94 2.01
N PRO A 48 0.82 -16.29 1.39
CA PRO A 48 -0.47 -16.93 1.13
C PRO A 48 -0.39 -18.08 0.13
N ARG A 49 0.59 -18.13 -0.79
CA ARG A 49 0.86 -19.28 -1.63
C ARG A 49 1.26 -20.50 -0.79
N GLU A 50 2.18 -20.32 0.17
CA GLU A 50 2.57 -21.38 1.10
C GLU A 50 1.42 -21.82 2.01
N MET A 51 0.64 -20.86 2.54
CA MET A 51 -0.55 -21.16 3.33
C MET A 51 -1.57 -22.00 2.53
N LEU A 52 -1.76 -21.67 1.25
CA LEU A 52 -2.65 -22.41 0.35
C LEU A 52 -2.12 -23.82 0.07
N ALA A 53 -0.83 -23.95 -0.20
CA ALA A 53 -0.19 -25.24 -0.48
C ALA A 53 -0.17 -26.18 0.73
N ALA A 54 0.03 -25.61 1.93
CA ALA A 54 0.02 -26.38 3.19
C ALA A 54 -1.39 -26.64 3.73
N GLY A 55 -2.43 -25.96 3.24
CA GLY A 55 -3.77 -26.00 3.82
C GLY A 55 -3.85 -25.38 5.22
N ASP A 56 -2.83 -24.63 5.64
CA ASP A 56 -2.75 -24.01 6.97
C ASP A 56 -3.03 -22.50 6.89
N LEU A 57 -4.20 -22.09 7.37
CA LEU A 57 -4.62 -20.68 7.39
C LEU A 57 -4.30 -19.98 8.73
N VAL A 58 -3.72 -20.70 9.70
CA VAL A 58 -3.43 -20.14 11.03
C VAL A 58 -2.00 -19.63 11.13
N VAL A 59 -1.02 -20.43 10.67
CA VAL A 59 0.42 -20.11 10.76
C VAL A 59 0.92 -19.63 9.40
N PRO A 60 1.10 -18.32 9.18
CA PRO A 60 1.77 -17.82 7.99
C PRO A 60 3.22 -18.33 7.95
N ARG A 61 3.69 -18.70 6.76
CA ARG A 61 5.07 -19.16 6.55
C ARG A 61 5.70 -18.41 5.39
N LEU A 62 7.00 -18.15 5.51
CA LEU A 62 7.82 -17.61 4.44
C LEU A 62 9.03 -18.51 4.27
N ASN A 63 9.18 -19.10 3.10
CA ASN A 63 10.19 -20.12 2.80
C ASN A 63 10.19 -21.25 3.83
N GLY A 64 8.99 -21.74 4.20
CA GLY A 64 8.77 -22.80 5.18
C GLY A 64 8.89 -22.40 6.65
N VAL A 65 9.38 -21.19 6.96
CA VAL A 65 9.57 -20.69 8.33
C VAL A 65 8.33 -19.93 8.81
N PRO A 66 7.84 -20.12 10.07
CA PRO A 66 6.76 -19.30 10.61
C PRO A 66 7.08 -17.80 10.54
N TYR A 67 6.14 -17.02 10.03
CA TYR A 67 6.32 -15.58 9.78
C TYR A 67 5.16 -14.76 10.35
N PHE A 68 5.34 -14.21 11.54
CA PHE A 68 4.29 -13.49 12.29
C PHE A 68 4.50 -11.97 12.37
N GLU A 69 5.32 -11.39 11.51
CA GLU A 69 5.48 -9.92 11.50
C GLU A 69 4.17 -9.18 11.18
N LYS A 70 3.23 -9.83 10.50
CA LYS A 70 1.93 -9.25 10.19
C LYS A 70 0.80 -10.23 10.47
N PRO A 71 -0.36 -9.73 10.93
CA PRO A 71 -1.58 -10.51 11.08
C PRO A 71 -2.11 -11.02 9.72
N PRO A 72 -3.02 -11.99 9.68
CA PRO A 72 -3.27 -12.82 8.52
C PRO A 72 -4.27 -12.29 7.49
N LEU A 73 -4.97 -11.16 7.73
CA LEU A 73 -6.13 -10.78 6.91
C LEU A 73 -5.81 -10.59 5.44
N LEU A 74 -4.66 -9.96 5.11
CA LEU A 74 -4.23 -9.84 3.71
C LEU A 74 -3.91 -11.21 3.12
N TYR A 75 -3.28 -12.10 3.89
CA TYR A 75 -2.96 -13.45 3.44
C TYR A 75 -4.22 -14.26 3.17
N TRP A 76 -5.22 -14.20 4.05
CA TRP A 76 -6.51 -14.87 3.84
C TRP A 76 -7.23 -14.34 2.60
N ALA A 77 -7.23 -13.03 2.40
CA ALA A 77 -7.82 -12.41 1.22
C ALA A 77 -7.09 -12.84 -0.08
N ASN A 78 -5.76 -12.93 -0.04
CA ASN A 78 -4.97 -13.43 -1.15
C ASN A 78 -5.21 -14.93 -1.39
N VAL A 79 -5.28 -15.77 -0.35
CA VAL A 79 -5.64 -17.20 -0.48
C VAL A 79 -7.00 -17.35 -1.17
N ALA A 80 -8.00 -16.55 -0.77
CA ALA A 80 -9.31 -16.57 -1.42
C ALA A 80 -9.23 -16.18 -2.90
N ALA A 81 -8.47 -15.11 -3.21
CA ALA A 81 -8.24 -14.67 -4.60
C ALA A 81 -7.50 -15.75 -5.42
N PHE A 82 -6.48 -16.40 -4.86
CA PHE A 82 -5.71 -17.45 -5.51
C PHE A 82 -6.53 -18.72 -5.78
N ARG A 83 -7.45 -19.08 -4.89
CA ARG A 83 -8.37 -20.20 -5.11
C ARG A 83 -9.32 -19.99 -6.30
N VAL A 84 -9.73 -18.73 -6.51
CA VAL A 84 -10.70 -18.39 -7.57
C VAL A 84 -10.00 -18.09 -8.90
N PHE A 85 -8.90 -17.33 -8.86
CA PHE A 85 -8.26 -16.76 -10.06
C PHE A 85 -6.87 -17.32 -10.34
N GLY A 86 -6.40 -18.30 -9.56
CA GLY A 86 -5.06 -18.88 -9.69
C GLY A 86 -3.96 -17.99 -9.13
N LEU A 87 -2.74 -18.54 -9.10
CA LEU A 87 -1.54 -17.88 -8.57
C LEU A 87 -0.98 -16.90 -9.61
N THR A 88 -1.56 -15.71 -9.68
CA THR A 88 -1.17 -14.65 -10.63
C THR A 88 -0.90 -13.33 -9.90
N PRO A 89 -0.05 -12.44 -10.44
CA PRO A 89 0.16 -11.10 -9.87
C PRO A 89 -1.14 -10.29 -9.75
N TRP A 90 -2.04 -10.45 -10.71
CA TRP A 90 -3.36 -9.81 -10.68
C TRP A 90 -4.20 -10.27 -9.48
N ALA A 91 -4.26 -11.59 -9.25
CA ALA A 91 -5.00 -12.15 -8.11
C ALA A 91 -4.39 -11.71 -6.77
N ALA A 92 -3.06 -11.62 -6.67
CA ALA A 92 -2.39 -11.10 -5.49
C ALA A 92 -2.77 -9.62 -5.19
N ARG A 93 -2.97 -8.79 -6.21
CA ARG A 93 -3.35 -7.37 -6.06
C ARG A 93 -4.84 -7.14 -5.87
N LEU A 94 -5.69 -8.14 -6.14
CA LEU A 94 -7.14 -8.00 -6.11
C LEU A 94 -7.68 -7.53 -4.74
N PRO A 95 -7.27 -8.09 -3.59
CA PRO A 95 -7.77 -7.65 -2.29
C PRO A 95 -7.50 -6.18 -1.99
N THR A 96 -6.30 -5.70 -2.29
CA THR A 96 -5.93 -4.30 -2.06
C THR A 96 -6.62 -3.35 -3.03
N ARG A 97 -6.90 -3.76 -4.26
CA ARG A 97 -7.69 -2.99 -5.23
C ARG A 97 -9.14 -2.84 -4.79
N LEU A 98 -9.76 -3.91 -4.32
CA LEU A 98 -11.12 -3.85 -3.76
C LEU A 98 -11.18 -2.95 -2.52
N ALA A 99 -10.19 -3.05 -1.64
CA ALA A 99 -10.05 -2.17 -0.48
C ALA A 99 -9.87 -0.70 -0.89
N GLY A 100 -9.09 -0.43 -1.93
CA GLY A 100 -8.92 0.91 -2.49
C GLY A 100 -10.23 1.51 -2.99
N LEU A 101 -11.02 0.75 -3.77
CA LEU A 101 -12.35 1.19 -4.21
C LEU A 101 -13.31 1.37 -3.03
N GLY A 102 -13.25 0.48 -2.04
CA GLY A 102 -14.00 0.64 -0.80
C GLY A 102 -13.64 1.93 -0.07
N THR A 103 -12.34 2.29 -0.03
CA THR A 103 -11.88 3.57 0.54
C THR A 103 -12.45 4.76 -0.21
N VAL A 104 -12.41 4.74 -1.55
CA VAL A 104 -13.02 5.79 -2.39
C VAL A 104 -14.50 5.92 -2.11
N LEU A 105 -15.24 4.81 -2.07
CA LEU A 105 -16.67 4.81 -1.79
C LEU A 105 -16.99 5.40 -0.42
N LEU A 106 -16.30 4.94 0.62
CA LEU A 106 -16.46 5.46 1.99
C LEU A 106 -16.18 6.97 2.05
N LEU A 107 -15.11 7.41 1.38
CA LEU A 107 -14.71 8.82 1.33
C LEU A 107 -15.76 9.67 0.61
N VAL A 108 -16.18 9.26 -0.59
CA VAL A 108 -17.22 9.94 -1.38
C VAL A 108 -18.50 10.08 -0.57
N LEU A 109 -18.98 8.98 0.05
CA LEU A 109 -20.20 8.99 0.85
C LEU A 109 -20.07 9.85 2.11
N ALA A 110 -18.94 9.81 2.80
CA ALA A 110 -18.73 10.60 4.01
C ALA A 110 -18.67 12.09 3.72
N VAL A 111 -17.92 12.49 2.68
CA VAL A 111 -17.79 13.89 2.29
C VAL A 111 -19.08 14.41 1.65
N ALA A 112 -19.78 13.59 0.84
CA ALA A 112 -21.05 13.98 0.26
C ALA A 112 -22.13 14.28 1.32
N ARG A 113 -22.15 13.50 2.41
CA ARG A 113 -23.07 13.75 3.54
C ARG A 113 -22.73 15.03 4.32
N ALA A 114 -21.46 15.40 4.38
CA ALA A 114 -20.98 16.57 5.12
C ALA A 114 -21.01 17.86 4.29
N ARG A 115 -20.75 17.77 2.98
CA ARG A 115 -20.44 18.91 2.10
C ARG A 115 -21.16 18.91 0.75
N GLY A 116 -22.03 17.93 0.50
CA GLY A 116 -22.72 17.76 -0.78
C GLY A 116 -21.99 16.85 -1.76
N ARG A 117 -22.74 16.38 -2.79
CA ARG A 117 -22.28 15.35 -3.73
C ARG A 117 -21.06 15.77 -4.55
N GLU A 118 -21.01 17.01 -5.02
CA GLU A 118 -19.86 17.52 -5.77
C GLU A 118 -18.56 17.42 -4.94
N ALA A 119 -18.59 17.83 -3.67
CA ALA A 119 -17.44 17.71 -2.78
C ALA A 119 -17.05 16.24 -2.55
N GLY A 120 -18.03 15.34 -2.42
CA GLY A 120 -17.77 13.91 -2.30
C GLY A 120 -17.04 13.35 -3.51
N LEU A 121 -17.52 13.65 -4.72
CA LEU A 121 -16.88 13.21 -5.97
C LEU A 121 -15.48 13.82 -6.14
N CYS A 122 -15.30 15.11 -5.81
CA CYS A 122 -13.98 15.74 -5.80
C CYS A 122 -13.01 15.04 -4.84
N ALA A 123 -13.47 14.59 -3.66
CA ALA A 123 -12.63 13.85 -2.72
C ALA A 123 -12.18 12.52 -3.29
N GLY A 124 -13.07 11.77 -3.95
CA GLY A 124 -12.73 10.54 -4.65
C GLY A 124 -11.72 10.77 -5.79
N ILE A 125 -11.91 11.82 -6.59
CA ILE A 125 -10.98 12.21 -7.67
C ILE A 125 -9.61 12.53 -7.08
N LEU A 126 -9.52 13.39 -6.07
CA LEU A 126 -8.25 13.79 -5.46
C LEU A 126 -7.53 12.61 -4.79
N TYR A 127 -8.27 11.67 -4.20
CA TYR A 127 -7.69 10.45 -3.65
C TYR A 127 -7.07 9.56 -4.73
N LEU A 128 -7.81 9.21 -5.80
CA LEU A 128 -7.31 8.36 -6.88
C LEU A 128 -6.30 9.07 -7.80
N ALA A 129 -6.42 10.38 -7.98
CA ALA A 129 -5.45 11.16 -8.73
C ALA A 129 -4.12 11.32 -7.97
N SER A 130 -4.12 11.18 -6.65
CA SER A 130 -2.88 11.27 -5.87
C SER A 130 -2.00 10.04 -6.09
N PRO A 131 -0.69 10.21 -6.40
CA PRO A 131 0.23 9.07 -6.58
C PRO A 131 0.22 8.11 -5.40
N ILE A 132 0.21 8.62 -4.19
CA ILE A 132 0.23 7.78 -2.97
C ILE A 132 -1.09 7.03 -2.76
N GLY A 133 -2.24 7.66 -3.01
CA GLY A 133 -3.56 7.02 -2.92
C GLY A 133 -3.74 5.95 -3.97
N PHE A 134 -3.28 6.22 -5.20
CA PHE A 134 -3.31 5.29 -6.32
C PHE A 134 -2.43 4.06 -6.05
N LEU A 135 -1.16 4.28 -5.65
CA LEU A 135 -0.20 3.20 -5.36
C LEU A 135 -0.62 2.36 -4.16
N ALA A 136 -1.07 3.01 -3.05
CA ALA A 136 -1.55 2.32 -1.85
C ALA A 136 -2.65 1.31 -2.14
N SER A 137 -3.53 1.70 -3.07
CA SER A 137 -4.72 0.91 -3.40
C SER A 137 -4.43 -0.16 -4.47
N ARG A 138 -3.27 -0.13 -5.12
CA ARG A 138 -2.97 -0.94 -6.30
C ARG A 138 -1.92 -2.02 -6.04
N THR A 139 -1.03 -1.80 -5.08
CA THR A 139 0.06 -2.74 -4.74
C THR A 139 -0.39 -3.76 -3.69
N ASN A 140 0.13 -4.98 -3.77
CA ASN A 140 -0.13 -6.04 -2.78
C ASN A 140 0.62 -5.77 -1.47
N LEU A 141 0.16 -4.76 -0.73
CA LEU A 141 0.73 -4.33 0.55
C LEU A 141 -0.35 -4.30 1.64
N THR A 142 0.03 -4.60 2.86
CA THR A 142 -0.87 -4.48 4.02
C THR A 142 -1.44 -3.08 4.19
N ASP A 143 -0.70 -2.05 3.77
CA ASP A 143 -1.06 -0.65 3.94
C ASP A 143 -2.31 -0.23 3.14
N GLY A 144 -2.53 -0.82 1.95
CA GLY A 144 -3.74 -0.58 1.16
C GLY A 144 -4.99 -1.10 1.87
N LEU A 145 -4.93 -2.35 2.33
CA LEU A 145 -6.02 -2.98 3.08
C LEU A 145 -6.26 -2.28 4.43
N LEU A 146 -5.16 -1.92 5.12
CA LEU A 146 -5.22 -1.13 6.36
C LEU A 146 -5.95 0.20 6.12
N THR A 147 -5.63 0.94 5.06
CA THR A 147 -6.25 2.25 4.78
C THR A 147 -7.77 2.15 4.65
N PHE A 148 -8.28 1.08 4.04
CA PHE A 148 -9.71 0.83 3.96
C PHE A 148 -10.33 0.61 5.35
N PHE A 149 -9.84 -0.36 6.11
CA PHE A 149 -10.40 -0.68 7.43
C PHE A 149 -10.17 0.44 8.44
N PHE A 150 -9.06 1.15 8.35
CA PHE A 150 -8.79 2.35 9.15
C PHE A 150 -9.81 3.45 8.85
N THR A 151 -10.05 3.75 7.57
CA THR A 151 -11.06 4.71 7.13
C THR A 151 -12.45 4.32 7.62
N ALA A 152 -12.81 3.04 7.47
CA ALA A 152 -14.09 2.51 7.96
C ALA A 152 -14.22 2.66 9.48
N THR A 153 -13.17 2.34 10.25
CA THR A 153 -13.15 2.46 11.72
C THR A 153 -13.36 3.90 12.17
N VAL A 154 -12.60 4.83 11.59
CA VAL A 154 -12.66 6.25 11.97
C VAL A 154 -14.02 6.86 11.61
N LEU A 155 -14.56 6.56 10.42
CA LEU A 155 -15.85 7.07 9.97
C LEU A 155 -17.02 6.45 10.75
N ALA A 156 -17.01 5.13 11.00
CA ALA A 156 -18.04 4.45 11.78
C ALA A 156 -18.02 4.90 13.24
N GLY A 157 -16.82 5.04 13.83
CA GLY A 157 -16.65 5.56 15.20
C GLY A 157 -17.18 6.99 15.34
N ARG A 158 -16.84 7.85 14.37
CA ARG A 158 -17.39 9.21 14.32
C ARG A 158 -18.91 9.21 14.21
N ALA A 159 -19.47 8.38 13.33
CA ALA A 159 -20.92 8.26 13.16
C ALA A 159 -21.59 7.77 14.46
N THR A 160 -20.99 6.82 15.18
CA THR A 160 -21.44 6.35 16.50
C THR A 160 -21.53 7.49 17.50
N ILE A 161 -20.46 8.29 17.63
CA ILE A 161 -20.40 9.44 18.55
C ILE A 161 -21.45 10.50 18.19
N LEU A 162 -21.59 10.84 16.91
CA LEU A 162 -22.55 11.86 16.46
C LEU A 162 -24.01 11.41 16.64
N ARG A 163 -24.32 10.14 16.31
CA ARG A 163 -25.69 9.62 16.49
C ARG A 163 -26.07 9.55 17.95
N ARG A 164 -25.15 9.12 18.81
CA ARG A 164 -25.35 9.11 20.26
C ARG A 164 -25.59 10.54 20.79
N ALA A 165 -24.77 11.50 20.41
CA ALA A 165 -24.94 12.89 20.80
C ALA A 165 -26.28 13.49 20.37
N ALA A 166 -26.85 12.99 19.26
CA ALA A 166 -28.17 13.37 18.74
C ALA A 166 -29.33 12.52 19.27
N GLY A 167 -29.11 11.61 20.25
CA GLY A 167 -30.16 10.72 20.76
C GLY A 167 -30.71 9.71 19.75
N ARG A 168 -29.96 9.42 18.65
CA ARG A 168 -30.39 8.50 17.58
C ARG A 168 -29.84 7.09 17.81
N PRO A 169 -30.45 6.02 17.23
CA PRO A 169 -29.91 4.67 17.31
C PRO A 169 -28.46 4.62 16.81
N TRP A 170 -27.55 4.08 17.63
CA TRP A 170 -26.09 4.13 17.39
C TRP A 170 -25.38 2.77 17.55
N THR A 171 -26.03 1.77 18.16
CA THR A 171 -25.43 0.47 18.50
C THR A 171 -24.93 -0.30 17.29
N ALA A 172 -25.68 -0.26 16.16
CA ALA A 172 -25.25 -0.88 14.91
C ALA A 172 -23.96 -0.23 14.37
N PHE A 173 -23.84 1.10 14.45
CA PHE A 173 -22.63 1.81 14.06
C PHE A 173 -21.43 1.51 14.97
N ALA A 174 -21.69 1.26 16.25
CA ALA A 174 -20.67 0.78 17.18
C ALA A 174 -20.21 -0.63 16.81
N ALA A 175 -21.12 -1.55 16.49
CA ALA A 175 -20.77 -2.89 16.00
C ALA A 175 -19.92 -2.82 14.72
N TRP A 176 -20.29 -1.97 13.76
CA TRP A 176 -19.49 -1.72 12.55
C TRP A 176 -18.12 -1.13 12.87
N THR A 177 -18.02 -0.25 13.90
CA THR A 177 -16.72 0.27 14.36
C THR A 177 -15.84 -0.88 14.87
N GLY A 178 -16.39 -1.80 15.65
CA GLY A 178 -15.69 -2.99 16.14
C GLY A 178 -15.24 -3.92 15.02
N ALA A 179 -16.11 -4.18 14.04
CA ALA A 179 -15.79 -5.03 12.89
C ALA A 179 -14.69 -4.42 12.01
N ALA A 180 -14.78 -3.11 11.72
CA ALA A 180 -13.76 -2.41 10.95
C ALA A 180 -12.41 -2.35 11.71
N ALA A 181 -12.45 -2.11 13.02
CA ALA A 181 -11.26 -2.13 13.87
C ALA A 181 -10.61 -3.52 13.91
N ALA A 182 -11.41 -4.61 13.94
CA ALA A 182 -10.91 -5.97 13.84
C ALA A 182 -10.22 -6.22 12.49
N GLY A 183 -10.81 -5.78 11.38
CA GLY A 183 -10.19 -5.86 10.06
C GLY A 183 -8.87 -5.08 9.99
N ALA A 184 -8.83 -3.87 10.54
CA ALA A 184 -7.60 -3.08 10.62
C ALA A 184 -6.53 -3.76 11.49
N PHE A 185 -6.91 -4.30 12.67
CA PHE A 185 -6.01 -5.04 13.55
C PHE A 185 -5.47 -6.31 12.90
N LEU A 186 -6.33 -7.12 12.30
CA LEU A 186 -5.95 -8.34 11.59
C LEU A 186 -5.13 -8.06 10.31
N THR A 187 -5.00 -6.79 9.91
CA THR A 187 -4.11 -6.36 8.82
C THR A 187 -2.74 -5.90 9.33
N LYS A 188 -2.67 -5.12 10.43
CA LYS A 188 -1.40 -4.48 10.84
C LYS A 188 -1.20 -4.36 12.37
N GLY A 189 -2.03 -5.00 13.17
CA GLY A 189 -1.88 -5.06 14.63
C GLY A 189 -2.28 -3.78 15.37
N LEU A 190 -1.63 -3.51 16.51
CA LEU A 190 -2.06 -2.49 17.50
C LEU A 190 -2.14 -1.06 16.95
N ILE A 191 -1.31 -0.69 15.98
CA ILE A 191 -1.32 0.66 15.40
C ILE A 191 -2.67 0.99 14.76
N ALA A 192 -3.34 -0.04 14.26
CA ALA A 192 -4.66 0.05 13.65
C ALA A 192 -5.79 0.34 14.66
N LEU A 193 -5.52 0.24 15.95
CA LEU A 193 -6.43 0.65 17.02
C LEU A 193 -6.00 1.98 17.64
N ALA A 194 -4.70 2.13 17.90
CA ALA A 194 -4.15 3.30 18.58
C ALA A 194 -4.43 4.60 17.83
N LEU A 195 -4.19 4.62 16.51
CA LEU A 195 -4.38 5.83 15.72
C LEU A 195 -5.86 6.20 15.51
N PRO A 196 -6.77 5.29 15.10
CA PRO A 196 -8.21 5.61 15.07
C PRO A 196 -8.76 6.04 16.41
N GLY A 197 -8.36 5.38 17.51
CA GLY A 197 -8.73 5.77 18.87
C GLY A 197 -8.28 7.20 19.20
N ALA A 198 -7.02 7.52 18.94
CA ALA A 198 -6.47 8.85 19.15
C ALA A 198 -7.20 9.92 18.31
N ILE A 199 -7.50 9.65 17.04
CA ILE A 199 -8.25 10.54 16.16
C ILE A 199 -9.64 10.84 16.73
N LEU A 200 -10.38 9.81 17.12
CA LEU A 200 -11.73 9.97 17.68
C LEU A 200 -11.72 10.73 19.00
N LEU A 201 -10.74 10.43 19.88
CA LEU A 201 -10.56 11.13 21.16
C LEU A 201 -10.21 12.60 20.97
N LEU A 202 -9.20 12.92 20.17
CA LEU A 202 -8.73 14.28 19.92
C LEU A 202 -9.81 15.13 19.23
N TRP A 203 -10.50 14.56 18.22
CA TRP A 203 -11.61 15.23 17.57
C TRP A 203 -12.77 15.49 18.52
N ALA A 204 -13.18 14.47 19.30
CA ALA A 204 -14.29 14.61 20.25
C ALA A 204 -13.95 15.63 21.35
N TRP A 205 -12.71 15.67 21.82
CA TRP A 205 -12.22 16.69 22.75
C TRP A 205 -12.28 18.09 22.13
N ALA A 206 -11.74 18.25 20.92
CA ALA A 206 -11.73 19.55 20.21
C ALA A 206 -13.14 20.10 19.94
N CYS A 207 -14.14 19.21 19.78
CA CYS A 207 -15.54 19.56 19.51
C CYS A 207 -16.46 19.50 20.75
N GLY A 208 -15.93 19.34 21.96
CA GLY A 208 -16.72 19.25 23.20
C GLY A 208 -17.62 18.01 23.30
N ARG A 209 -17.24 16.89 22.64
CA ARG A 209 -18.03 15.65 22.58
C ARG A 209 -17.38 14.46 23.30
N ILE A 210 -16.40 14.71 24.14
CA ILE A 210 -15.61 13.63 24.80
C ILE A 210 -16.47 12.67 25.63
N ALA A 211 -17.54 13.16 26.27
CA ALA A 211 -18.48 12.34 27.04
C ALA A 211 -19.19 11.26 26.21
N HIS A 212 -19.26 11.42 24.89
CA HIS A 212 -19.89 10.45 23.99
C HIS A 212 -18.91 9.39 23.46
N VAL A 213 -17.60 9.47 23.78
CA VAL A 213 -16.58 8.51 23.39
C VAL A 213 -16.52 7.32 24.35
N LEU A 214 -16.53 7.58 25.66
CA LEU A 214 -16.43 6.54 26.67
C LEU A 214 -17.47 5.41 26.47
N PRO A 215 -18.74 5.69 26.17
CA PRO A 215 -19.73 4.64 25.92
C PRO A 215 -19.43 3.75 24.71
N LEU A 216 -18.54 4.15 23.80
CA LEU A 216 -18.08 3.28 22.71
C LEU A 216 -17.34 2.04 23.27
N VAL A 217 -16.61 2.18 24.38
CA VAL A 217 -15.92 1.08 25.06
C VAL A 217 -16.91 0.10 25.70
N LEU A 218 -18.06 0.60 26.17
CA LEU A 218 -19.13 -0.21 26.78
C LEU A 218 -20.21 -0.63 25.76
N SER A 219 -19.97 -0.48 24.46
CA SER A 219 -20.88 -0.80 23.37
C SER A 219 -20.61 -2.20 22.81
N PRO A 220 -21.36 -2.66 21.79
CA PRO A 220 -21.04 -3.89 21.07
C PRO A 220 -19.69 -3.88 20.35
N ALA A 221 -19.04 -2.72 20.16
CA ALA A 221 -17.78 -2.64 19.42
C ALA A 221 -16.65 -3.54 19.95
N PRO A 222 -16.32 -3.53 21.27
CA PRO A 222 -15.28 -4.42 21.80
C PRO A 222 -15.63 -5.91 21.69
N LEU A 223 -16.90 -6.27 21.83
CA LEU A 223 -17.35 -7.66 21.72
C LEU A 223 -17.20 -8.16 20.28
N VAL A 224 -17.63 -7.37 19.29
CA VAL A 224 -17.46 -7.70 17.87
C VAL A 224 -15.99 -7.76 17.49
N PHE A 225 -15.18 -6.80 17.98
CA PHE A 225 -13.74 -6.81 17.78
C PHE A 225 -13.11 -8.10 18.33
N ALA A 226 -13.39 -8.44 19.59
CA ALA A 226 -12.85 -9.63 20.24
C ALA A 226 -13.29 -10.91 19.53
N ALA A 227 -14.57 -11.04 19.18
CA ALA A 227 -15.11 -12.19 18.47
C ALA A 227 -14.43 -12.45 17.12
N LEU A 228 -13.99 -11.40 16.43
CA LEU A 228 -13.32 -11.52 15.13
C LEU A 228 -11.79 -11.71 15.24
N THR A 229 -11.16 -11.25 16.32
CA THR A 229 -9.69 -11.27 16.46
C THR A 229 -9.16 -12.39 17.33
N LEU A 230 -9.83 -12.68 18.47
CA LEU A 230 -9.38 -13.69 19.42
C LEU A 230 -9.26 -15.10 18.84
N PRO A 231 -10.16 -15.60 17.97
CA PRO A 231 -10.01 -16.95 17.44
C PRO A 231 -8.66 -17.19 16.78
N TRP A 232 -8.20 -16.26 15.94
CA TRP A 232 -6.89 -16.40 15.31
C TRP A 232 -5.74 -16.27 16.31
N LEU A 233 -5.79 -15.30 17.22
CA LEU A 233 -4.75 -15.09 18.24
C LEU A 233 -4.56 -16.33 19.11
N LEU A 234 -5.65 -16.95 19.58
CA LEU A 234 -5.62 -18.13 20.43
C LEU A 234 -5.15 -19.37 19.65
N LEU A 235 -5.61 -19.55 18.40
CA LEU A 235 -5.16 -20.64 17.54
C LEU A 235 -3.68 -20.52 17.18
N ALA A 236 -3.19 -19.32 16.91
CA ALA A 236 -1.78 -19.09 16.61
C ALA A 236 -0.89 -19.39 17.81
N GLU A 237 -1.28 -18.92 19.01
CA GLU A 237 -0.56 -19.23 20.27
C GLU A 237 -0.57 -20.72 20.59
N SER A 238 -1.71 -21.42 20.38
CA SER A 238 -1.79 -22.86 20.64
C SER A 238 -0.91 -23.70 19.73
N ARG A 239 -0.65 -23.23 18.49
CA ARG A 239 0.21 -23.92 17.52
C ARG A 239 1.67 -23.54 17.63
N ILE A 240 1.95 -22.29 17.98
CA ILE A 240 3.29 -21.73 18.14
C ILE A 240 3.35 -21.03 19.50
N PRO A 241 3.68 -21.74 20.58
CA PRO A 241 3.78 -21.16 21.92
C PRO A 241 4.78 -19.99 21.95
N GLY A 242 4.38 -18.88 22.59
CA GLY A 242 5.16 -17.65 22.64
C GLY A 242 4.84 -16.64 21.53
N PHE A 243 3.95 -16.99 20.58
CA PHE A 243 3.51 -16.07 19.53
C PHE A 243 2.94 -14.76 20.07
N LEU A 244 2.06 -14.81 21.09
CA LEU A 244 1.46 -13.59 21.65
C LEU A 244 2.51 -12.66 22.25
N ARG A 245 3.50 -13.21 22.96
CA ARG A 245 4.62 -12.41 23.49
C ARG A 245 5.41 -11.76 22.38
N PHE A 246 5.78 -12.51 21.34
CA PHE A 246 6.47 -11.99 20.17
C PHE A 246 5.64 -10.89 19.51
N PHE A 247 4.38 -11.16 19.18
CA PHE A 247 3.52 -10.26 18.44
C PHE A 247 3.26 -8.95 19.19
N PHE A 248 2.90 -9.00 20.47
CA PHE A 248 2.59 -7.80 21.24
C PHE A 248 3.83 -7.07 21.74
N VAL A 249 4.85 -7.77 22.23
CA VAL A 249 6.02 -7.12 22.84
C VAL A 249 7.08 -6.80 21.81
N HIS A 250 7.53 -7.79 21.01
CA HIS A 250 8.64 -7.59 20.08
C HIS A 250 8.22 -6.76 18.86
N GLU A 251 7.18 -7.17 18.13
CA GLU A 251 6.77 -6.50 16.89
C GLU A 251 6.17 -5.10 17.11
N HIS A 252 5.49 -4.85 18.22
CA HIS A 252 4.84 -3.56 18.45
C HIS A 252 5.63 -2.62 19.34
N PHE A 253 6.04 -3.04 20.53
CA PHE A 253 6.72 -2.14 21.48
C PHE A 253 8.22 -2.03 21.24
N ALA A 254 8.96 -3.15 21.14
CA ALA A 254 10.40 -3.10 20.94
C ALA A 254 10.76 -2.45 19.62
N ARG A 255 10.07 -2.79 18.54
CA ARG A 255 10.31 -2.23 17.20
C ARG A 255 10.07 -0.72 17.11
N PHE A 256 9.07 -0.21 17.86
CA PHE A 256 8.80 1.24 17.93
C PHE A 256 9.84 1.97 18.79
N ALA A 257 10.19 1.41 19.96
CA ALA A 257 11.03 2.07 20.96
C ALA A 257 12.53 1.97 20.66
N THR A 258 13.02 0.83 20.15
CA THR A 258 14.47 0.56 20.01
C THR A 258 15.05 0.89 18.64
N GLY A 259 14.23 1.19 17.64
CA GLY A 259 14.71 1.40 16.26
C GLY A 259 15.21 0.11 15.58
N ALA A 260 14.86 -1.06 16.11
CA ALA A 260 15.21 -2.39 15.58
C ALA A 260 14.83 -2.59 14.11
N ALA A 261 13.85 -1.82 13.61
CA ALA A 261 13.44 -1.85 12.20
C ALA A 261 14.49 -1.35 11.19
N ARG A 262 15.67 -0.87 11.63
CA ARG A 262 16.81 -0.46 10.79
C ARG A 262 16.48 0.47 9.59
N ARG A 263 15.44 1.32 9.72
CA ARG A 263 14.99 2.25 8.66
C ARG A 263 14.93 3.69 9.21
N PRO A 264 16.08 4.25 9.66
CA PRO A 264 16.10 5.60 10.21
C PRO A 264 15.80 6.63 9.12
N GLY A 265 15.21 7.75 9.53
CA GLY A 265 14.94 8.88 8.64
C GLY A 265 14.77 10.18 9.41
N PRO A 266 14.98 11.35 8.78
CA PRO A 266 14.82 12.65 9.44
C PRO A 266 13.40 12.90 9.89
N LEU A 267 13.21 13.79 10.86
CA LEU A 267 11.88 14.17 11.38
C LEU A 267 10.93 14.62 10.26
N LEU A 268 11.44 15.37 9.30
CA LEU A 268 10.66 15.92 8.18
C LEU A 268 10.52 14.94 6.99
N TYR A 269 10.87 13.66 7.16
CA TYR A 269 10.80 12.66 6.09
C TYR A 269 9.44 12.62 5.37
N PHE A 270 8.35 12.73 6.11
CA PHE A 270 7.00 12.64 5.54
C PHE A 270 6.52 13.92 4.87
N VAL A 271 7.24 15.05 5.02
CA VAL A 271 6.90 16.29 4.29
C VAL A 271 7.06 16.09 2.78
N PRO A 272 8.25 15.74 2.23
CA PRO A 272 8.38 15.49 0.80
C PRO A 272 7.54 14.30 0.34
N VAL A 273 7.35 13.25 1.16
CA VAL A 273 6.47 12.12 0.82
C VAL A 273 5.03 12.60 0.61
N PHE A 274 4.51 13.47 1.47
CA PHE A 274 3.17 14.03 1.33
C PHE A 274 3.07 14.99 0.14
N LEU A 275 4.03 15.89 -0.02
CA LEU A 275 4.02 16.87 -1.11
C LEU A 275 4.02 16.19 -2.49
N LEU A 276 4.86 15.19 -2.69
CA LEU A 276 4.93 14.44 -3.93
C LEU A 276 3.77 13.44 -4.07
N GLY A 277 3.44 12.76 -2.99
CA GLY A 277 2.41 11.73 -2.98
C GLY A 277 0.97 12.25 -3.10
N PHE A 278 0.71 13.50 -2.69
CA PHE A 278 -0.61 14.15 -2.77
C PHE A 278 -0.58 15.41 -3.66
N LEU A 279 0.32 15.47 -4.62
CA LEU A 279 0.60 16.65 -5.43
C LEU A 279 -0.66 17.32 -6.03
N PRO A 280 -1.66 16.60 -6.63
CA PRO A 280 -2.85 17.23 -7.18
C PRO A 280 -3.69 17.98 -6.16
N GLY A 281 -3.64 17.57 -4.90
CA GLY A 281 -4.46 18.11 -3.81
C GLY A 281 -3.77 19.15 -2.94
N ILE A 282 -2.45 19.33 -3.04
CA ILE A 282 -1.66 20.15 -2.10
C ILE A 282 -2.18 21.59 -1.93
N PRO A 283 -2.41 22.38 -3.01
CA PRO A 283 -2.88 23.77 -2.82
C PRO A 283 -4.25 23.84 -2.16
N PHE A 284 -5.14 22.93 -2.53
CA PHE A 284 -6.50 22.87 -1.98
C PHE A 284 -6.48 22.43 -0.51
N PHE A 285 -5.64 21.44 -0.17
CA PHE A 285 -5.42 21.00 1.20
C PHE A 285 -4.88 22.14 2.07
N ALA A 286 -3.83 22.82 1.63
CA ALA A 286 -3.23 23.93 2.36
C ALA A 286 -4.25 25.06 2.60
N ALA A 287 -5.00 25.43 1.56
CA ALA A 287 -6.04 26.47 1.66
C ALA A 287 -7.19 26.05 2.59
N ALA A 288 -7.63 24.79 2.55
CA ALA A 288 -8.66 24.29 3.44
C ALA A 288 -8.16 24.20 4.88
N ALA A 289 -6.98 23.65 5.11
CA ALA A 289 -6.38 23.50 6.45
C ALA A 289 -6.18 24.85 7.15
N ALA A 290 -5.73 25.88 6.42
CA ALA A 290 -5.55 27.23 6.95
C ALA A 290 -6.88 27.92 7.36
N ARG A 291 -8.02 27.42 6.85
CA ARG A 291 -9.35 27.99 7.11
C ARG A 291 -10.17 27.17 8.11
N VAL A 292 -9.62 26.10 8.67
CA VAL A 292 -10.33 25.27 9.65
C VAL A 292 -10.67 26.08 10.89
N ARG A 293 -11.95 26.09 11.26
CA ARG A 293 -12.46 26.74 12.46
C ARG A 293 -13.12 25.71 13.37
N ARG A 294 -13.07 25.92 14.68
CA ARG A 294 -13.73 25.03 15.66
C ARG A 294 -15.24 24.93 15.42
N ALA A 295 -15.86 25.94 14.82
CA ALA A 295 -17.26 25.95 14.44
C ALA A 295 -17.60 24.99 13.28
N ASP A 296 -16.58 24.40 12.62
CA ASP A 296 -16.74 23.40 11.56
C ASP A 296 -16.21 22.03 12.02
N PRO A 297 -17.05 21.22 12.71
CA PRO A 297 -16.61 19.94 13.26
C PRO A 297 -16.15 18.92 12.21
N ASP A 298 -16.61 19.06 10.95
CA ASP A 298 -16.22 18.19 9.85
C ASP A 298 -14.80 18.51 9.38
N ALA A 299 -14.48 19.80 9.20
CA ALA A 299 -13.13 20.21 8.85
C ALA A 299 -12.13 19.89 9.98
N VAL A 300 -12.52 20.13 11.25
CA VAL A 300 -11.71 19.74 12.42
C VAL A 300 -11.45 18.23 12.43
N PHE A 301 -12.47 17.40 12.11
CA PHE A 301 -12.32 15.95 12.08
C PHE A 301 -11.26 15.49 11.07
N PHE A 302 -11.35 15.95 9.84
CA PHE A 302 -10.39 15.55 8.81
C PHE A 302 -8.99 16.12 9.07
N LEU A 303 -8.88 17.32 9.62
CA LEU A 303 -7.58 17.89 9.99
C LEU A 303 -6.93 17.12 11.14
N VAL A 304 -7.68 16.80 12.20
CA VAL A 304 -7.21 15.98 13.33
C VAL A 304 -6.78 14.60 12.83
N TRP A 305 -7.57 13.97 11.97
CA TRP A 305 -7.20 12.70 11.38
C TRP A 305 -5.87 12.76 10.63
N PHE A 306 -5.72 13.71 9.71
CA PHE A 306 -4.48 13.89 8.96
C PHE A 306 -3.29 14.14 9.90
N LEU A 307 -3.41 15.11 10.80
CA LEU A 307 -2.33 15.48 11.71
C LEU A 307 -1.93 14.35 12.67
N THR A 308 -2.88 13.60 13.20
CA THR A 308 -2.58 12.47 14.11
C THR A 308 -1.69 11.44 13.42
N VAL A 309 -2.04 11.02 12.20
CA VAL A 309 -1.25 10.05 11.44
C VAL A 309 0.11 10.64 11.04
N PHE A 310 0.11 11.87 10.52
CA PHE A 310 1.31 12.54 10.03
C PHE A 310 2.34 12.76 11.15
N VAL A 311 1.90 13.32 12.28
CA VAL A 311 2.77 13.60 13.43
C VAL A 311 3.27 12.31 14.06
N PHE A 312 2.39 11.31 14.27
CA PHE A 312 2.79 10.03 14.85
C PHE A 312 3.95 9.38 14.06
N PHE A 313 3.81 9.26 12.75
CA PHE A 313 4.87 8.66 11.94
C PHE A 313 6.09 9.57 11.77
N SER A 314 5.94 10.88 11.81
CA SER A 314 7.07 11.82 11.83
C SER A 314 7.93 11.66 13.11
N LEU A 315 7.31 11.34 14.24
CA LEU A 315 8.00 11.07 15.50
C LEU A 315 8.57 9.64 15.57
N SER A 316 8.03 8.69 14.79
CA SER A 316 8.54 7.32 14.74
C SER A 316 9.99 7.26 14.27
N LYS A 317 10.80 6.38 14.87
CA LYS A 317 12.19 6.12 14.43
C LYS A 317 12.27 5.36 13.10
N SER A 318 11.27 4.52 12.81
CA SER A 318 11.18 3.78 11.53
C SER A 318 10.30 4.52 10.55
N LYS A 319 10.78 4.73 9.31
CA LYS A 319 10.10 5.53 8.29
C LYS A 319 10.02 4.79 6.97
N LEU A 320 8.78 4.70 6.42
CA LEU A 320 8.49 4.21 5.08
C LEU A 320 7.37 5.05 4.45
N PRO A 321 7.42 5.34 3.15
CA PRO A 321 6.38 6.12 2.48
C PRO A 321 4.96 5.57 2.69
N PRO A 322 4.70 4.23 2.68
CA PRO A 322 3.37 3.66 2.91
C PRO A 322 2.73 3.99 4.27
N TYR A 323 3.51 4.37 5.27
CA TYR A 323 2.95 4.71 6.58
C TYR A 323 2.00 5.92 6.54
N LEU A 324 2.14 6.76 5.50
CA LEU A 324 1.27 7.92 5.31
C LEU A 324 -0.08 7.58 4.64
N PHE A 325 -0.25 6.38 4.08
CA PHE A 325 -1.47 6.02 3.35
C PHE A 325 -2.76 6.27 4.13
N PRO A 326 -2.89 5.92 5.43
CA PRO A 326 -4.10 6.18 6.19
C PRO A 326 -4.44 7.67 6.41
N ALA A 327 -3.51 8.60 6.14
CA ALA A 327 -3.76 10.04 6.22
C ALA A 327 -4.40 10.63 4.94
N ILE A 328 -4.22 9.94 3.79
CA ILE A 328 -4.60 10.48 2.48
C ILE A 328 -6.11 10.66 2.32
N PRO A 329 -7.00 9.76 2.80
CA PRO A 329 -8.44 10.00 2.76
C PRO A 329 -8.84 11.30 3.45
N ALA A 330 -8.24 11.62 4.60
CA ALA A 330 -8.50 12.86 5.31
C ALA A 330 -7.99 14.10 4.54
N ALA A 331 -6.80 14.01 3.95
CA ALA A 331 -6.25 15.07 3.11
C ALA A 331 -7.15 15.36 1.89
N ALA A 332 -7.63 14.29 1.22
CA ALA A 332 -8.54 14.41 0.08
C ALA A 332 -9.89 15.01 0.46
N ALA A 333 -10.44 14.63 1.62
CA ALA A 333 -11.69 15.21 2.16
C ALA A 333 -11.56 16.73 2.43
N LEU A 334 -10.46 17.15 3.06
CA LEU A 334 -10.18 18.57 3.28
C LEU A 334 -9.99 19.33 1.98
N ALA A 335 -9.14 18.83 1.09
CA ALA A 335 -8.84 19.45 -0.19
C ALA A 335 -10.10 19.62 -1.05
N ALA A 336 -10.99 18.62 -1.05
CA ALA A 336 -12.24 18.66 -1.81
C ALA A 336 -13.14 19.83 -1.41
N SER A 337 -13.15 20.23 -0.14
CA SER A 337 -13.92 21.38 0.34
C SER A 337 -13.47 22.72 -0.29
N ALA A 338 -12.18 22.84 -0.61
CA ALA A 338 -11.65 24.02 -1.28
C ALA A 338 -11.76 23.91 -2.82
N ALA A 339 -11.68 22.69 -3.36
CA ALA A 339 -11.79 22.46 -4.80
C ALA A 339 -13.25 22.62 -5.32
N SER A 340 -14.25 22.17 -4.53
CA SER A 340 -15.68 22.22 -4.90
C SER A 340 -16.41 23.45 -4.36
N GLY A 341 -15.96 24.01 -3.26
CA GLY A 341 -16.58 25.21 -2.67
C GLY A 341 -16.27 26.44 -3.48
N GLY A 342 -17.26 27.31 -3.67
CA GLY A 342 -17.21 28.55 -4.46
C GLY A 342 -16.11 29.59 -4.13
N SER A 343 -15.04 29.19 -3.47
CA SER A 343 -13.78 29.91 -3.46
C SER A 343 -13.21 29.80 -4.87
N ARG A 344 -13.70 30.66 -5.77
CA ARG A 344 -13.21 30.91 -7.15
C ARG A 344 -11.76 31.39 -7.15
N SER A 345 -10.90 30.85 -6.30
CA SER A 345 -9.50 31.24 -6.25
C SER A 345 -8.79 30.52 -7.40
N ARG A 346 -8.88 31.08 -8.61
CA ARG A 346 -8.04 30.75 -9.76
C ARG A 346 -6.59 30.56 -9.37
N THR A 347 -6.14 31.26 -8.33
CA THR A 347 -4.80 31.13 -7.73
C THR A 347 -4.49 29.70 -7.29
N LEU A 348 -5.43 28.97 -6.66
CA LEU A 348 -5.17 27.58 -6.24
C LEU A 348 -4.94 26.64 -7.44
N TRP A 349 -5.72 26.86 -8.51
CA TRP A 349 -5.57 26.11 -9.76
C TRP A 349 -4.26 26.46 -10.48
N ILE A 350 -3.86 27.74 -10.48
CA ILE A 350 -2.56 28.17 -11.01
C ILE A 350 -1.42 27.52 -10.23
N VAL A 351 -1.46 27.56 -8.91
CA VAL A 351 -0.43 26.93 -8.07
C VAL A 351 -0.37 25.42 -8.35
N GLN A 352 -1.52 24.75 -8.49
CA GLN A 352 -1.56 23.33 -8.85
C GLN A 352 -0.93 23.06 -10.23
N ALA A 353 -1.26 23.86 -11.25
CA ALA A 353 -0.71 23.72 -12.59
C ALA A 353 0.81 23.98 -12.61
N VAL A 354 1.29 24.98 -11.88
CA VAL A 354 2.73 25.24 -11.70
C VAL A 354 3.44 24.07 -11.04
N LEU A 355 2.87 23.50 -9.96
CA LEU A 355 3.43 22.32 -9.29
C LEU A 355 3.47 21.10 -10.21
N ALA A 356 2.42 20.85 -11.01
CA ALA A 356 2.39 19.77 -11.98
C ALA A 356 3.45 19.97 -13.10
N THR A 357 3.62 21.21 -13.56
CA THR A 357 4.64 21.57 -14.55
C THR A 357 6.05 21.40 -13.98
N ALA A 358 6.29 21.86 -12.76
CA ALA A 358 7.57 21.68 -12.07
C ALA A 358 7.89 20.19 -11.86
N PHE A 359 6.90 19.40 -11.44
CA PHE A 359 7.04 17.95 -11.29
C PHE A 359 7.41 17.28 -12.61
N ALA A 360 6.71 17.62 -13.71
CA ALA A 360 7.01 17.09 -15.03
C ALA A 360 8.42 17.51 -15.51
N ALA A 361 8.80 18.76 -15.29
CA ALA A 361 10.14 19.25 -15.61
C ALA A 361 11.24 18.52 -14.83
N VAL A 362 11.06 18.30 -13.52
CA VAL A 362 12.01 17.53 -12.70
C VAL A 362 12.16 16.10 -13.25
N LEU A 363 11.05 15.42 -13.57
CA LEU A 363 11.10 14.06 -14.13
C LEU A 363 11.80 14.00 -15.50
N LEU A 364 11.62 15.00 -16.34
CA LEU A 364 12.22 15.04 -17.68
C LEU A 364 13.68 15.55 -17.68
N LEU A 365 14.05 16.45 -16.76
CA LEU A 365 15.34 17.14 -16.79
C LEU A 365 16.36 16.53 -15.82
N HIS A 366 15.95 15.84 -14.76
CA HIS A 366 16.87 15.27 -13.79
C HIS A 366 17.76 14.17 -14.42
N PRO A 367 19.09 14.28 -14.35
CA PRO A 367 20.01 13.38 -15.07
C PRO A 367 19.79 11.89 -14.78
N MET A 368 19.61 11.54 -13.50
CA MET A 368 19.35 10.13 -13.11
C MET A 368 18.02 9.60 -13.67
N LEU A 369 16.96 10.43 -13.62
CA LEU A 369 15.66 10.04 -14.15
C LEU A 369 15.67 9.97 -15.67
N ARG A 370 16.40 10.87 -16.34
CA ARG A 370 16.62 10.81 -17.80
C ARG A 370 17.37 9.54 -18.22
N ALA A 371 18.44 9.18 -17.51
CA ALA A 371 19.18 7.95 -17.79
C ALA A 371 18.30 6.72 -17.60
N PHE A 372 17.55 6.66 -16.50
CA PHE A 372 16.58 5.59 -16.21
C PHE A 372 15.50 5.46 -17.30
N VAL A 373 14.87 6.56 -17.68
CA VAL A 373 13.83 6.59 -18.73
C VAL A 373 14.39 6.19 -20.10
N LYS A 374 15.60 6.65 -20.44
CA LYS A 374 16.28 6.32 -21.69
C LYS A 374 16.70 4.86 -21.75
N GLU A 375 17.30 4.35 -20.69
CA GLU A 375 17.75 2.97 -20.57
C GLU A 375 16.60 1.96 -20.70
N LEU A 376 15.46 2.26 -20.06
CA LEU A 376 14.26 1.40 -20.10
C LEU A 376 13.34 1.65 -21.29
N ARG A 377 13.73 2.48 -22.26
CA ARG A 377 12.88 2.87 -23.40
C ARG A 377 11.52 3.44 -23.01
N LEU A 378 11.42 4.01 -21.81
CA LEU A 378 10.18 4.57 -21.27
C LEU A 378 9.85 5.97 -21.81
N ALA A 379 10.75 6.60 -22.56
CA ALA A 379 10.56 7.96 -23.06
C ALA A 379 9.27 8.12 -23.89
N ALA A 380 8.95 7.12 -24.71
CA ALA A 380 7.76 7.12 -25.54
C ALA A 380 6.44 7.03 -24.73
N ILE A 381 6.50 6.54 -23.50
CA ILE A 381 5.34 6.41 -22.59
C ILE A 381 5.28 7.61 -21.63
N VAL A 382 6.43 7.96 -21.05
CA VAL A 382 6.53 8.95 -19.97
C VAL A 382 6.32 10.38 -20.51
N ALA A 383 6.96 10.74 -21.64
CA ALA A 383 6.88 12.10 -22.14
C ALA A 383 5.46 12.52 -22.57
N PRO A 384 4.68 11.72 -23.32
CA PRO A 384 3.30 12.06 -23.65
C PRO A 384 2.41 12.14 -22.39
N SER A 385 2.58 11.24 -21.41
CA SER A 385 1.79 11.25 -20.20
C SER A 385 2.05 12.49 -19.33
N LEU A 386 3.30 12.96 -19.26
CA LEU A 386 3.67 14.22 -18.60
C LEU A 386 3.17 15.45 -19.37
N ALA A 387 3.22 15.44 -20.69
CA ALA A 387 2.65 16.51 -21.50
C ALA A 387 1.14 16.64 -21.26
N LEU A 388 0.39 15.54 -21.25
CA LEU A 388 -1.05 15.52 -20.94
C LEU A 388 -1.32 15.99 -19.50
N LEU A 389 -0.47 15.63 -18.53
CA LEU A 389 -0.56 16.14 -17.17
C LEU A 389 -0.46 17.66 -17.12
N VAL A 390 0.53 18.24 -17.80
CA VAL A 390 0.74 19.69 -17.85
C VAL A 390 -0.42 20.38 -18.57
N VAL A 391 -0.75 19.95 -19.80
CA VAL A 391 -1.83 20.55 -20.59
C VAL A 391 -3.17 20.51 -19.85
N GLY A 392 -3.54 19.37 -19.28
CA GLY A 392 -4.80 19.23 -18.54
C GLY A 392 -4.82 20.00 -17.22
N SER A 393 -3.67 20.16 -16.54
CA SER A 393 -3.57 21.01 -15.36
C SER A 393 -3.76 22.50 -15.70
N TRP A 394 -3.23 22.98 -16.82
CA TRP A 394 -3.49 24.35 -17.29
C TRP A 394 -4.92 24.52 -17.85
N ALA A 395 -5.50 23.48 -18.46
CA ALA A 395 -6.92 23.48 -18.84
C ALA A 395 -7.83 23.66 -17.61
N ALA A 396 -7.48 23.04 -16.47
CA ALA A 396 -8.20 23.22 -15.21
C ALA A 396 -8.20 24.72 -14.77
N VAL A 397 -7.10 25.44 -14.97
CA VAL A 397 -7.02 26.90 -14.70
C VAL A 397 -7.98 27.68 -15.60
N LEU A 398 -8.09 27.32 -16.90
CA LEU A 398 -9.00 28.00 -17.82
C LEU A 398 -10.47 27.75 -17.48
N PHE A 399 -10.79 26.59 -16.93
CA PHE A 399 -12.16 26.26 -16.52
C PHE A 399 -12.53 26.76 -15.10
N ALA A 400 -11.55 27.08 -14.27
CA ALA A 400 -11.76 27.43 -12.86
C ALA A 400 -12.76 28.60 -12.64
N ASP A 401 -12.70 29.60 -13.52
CA ASP A 401 -13.60 30.76 -13.43
C ASP A 401 -15.03 30.44 -13.90
N ARG A 402 -15.19 29.38 -14.71
CA ARG A 402 -16.49 28.96 -15.26
C ARG A 402 -17.18 27.94 -14.36
N SER A 403 -16.44 26.92 -13.91
CA SER A 403 -16.98 25.84 -13.10
C SER A 403 -15.86 25.07 -12.38
N SER A 404 -15.99 24.95 -11.06
CA SER A 404 -15.10 24.10 -10.23
C SER A 404 -15.18 22.61 -10.65
N ALA A 405 -16.35 22.16 -11.12
CA ALA A 405 -16.54 20.79 -11.59
C ALA A 405 -15.77 20.53 -12.89
N LEU A 406 -15.79 21.47 -13.88
CA LEU A 406 -15.00 21.37 -15.09
C LEU A 406 -13.49 21.39 -14.78
N ALA A 407 -13.06 22.26 -13.87
CA ALA A 407 -11.67 22.30 -13.45
C ALA A 407 -11.23 21.01 -12.78
N SER A 408 -12.05 20.47 -11.86
CA SER A 408 -11.78 19.19 -11.19
C SER A 408 -11.80 18.00 -12.18
N MET A 409 -12.68 18.02 -13.17
CA MET A 409 -12.71 17.02 -14.25
C MET A 409 -11.42 17.09 -15.08
N ALA A 410 -11.00 18.29 -15.49
CA ALA A 410 -9.76 18.46 -16.27
C ALA A 410 -8.54 17.97 -15.47
N LEU A 411 -8.46 18.32 -14.19
CA LEU A 411 -7.43 17.83 -13.27
C LEU A 411 -7.45 16.30 -13.16
N GLY A 412 -8.61 15.71 -12.90
CA GLY A 412 -8.77 14.27 -12.77
C GLY A 412 -8.36 13.52 -14.06
N THR A 413 -8.74 14.05 -15.23
CA THR A 413 -8.38 13.49 -16.54
C THR A 413 -6.86 13.60 -16.79
N ALA A 414 -6.25 14.74 -16.45
CA ALA A 414 -4.81 14.96 -16.57
C ALA A 414 -4.01 13.95 -15.74
N TRP A 415 -4.41 13.76 -14.48
CA TRP A 415 -3.77 12.77 -13.60
C TRP A 415 -4.07 11.34 -14.03
N ALA A 416 -5.26 11.05 -14.55
CA ALA A 416 -5.57 9.73 -15.13
C ALA A 416 -4.63 9.40 -16.29
N ALA A 417 -4.36 10.34 -17.20
CA ALA A 417 -3.42 10.16 -18.29
C ALA A 417 -1.98 9.92 -17.81
N PHE A 418 -1.52 10.69 -16.82
CA PHE A 418 -0.21 10.47 -16.19
C PHE A 418 -0.12 9.10 -15.51
N LEU A 419 -1.10 8.75 -14.70
CA LEU A 419 -1.15 7.47 -13.98
C LEU A 419 -1.26 6.28 -14.95
N LEU A 420 -1.95 6.45 -16.09
CA LEU A 420 -1.93 5.45 -17.16
C LEU A 420 -0.51 5.23 -17.69
N GLY A 421 0.26 6.30 -17.91
CA GLY A 421 1.66 6.20 -18.28
C GLY A 421 2.50 5.45 -17.25
N VAL A 422 2.28 5.70 -15.95
CA VAL A 422 2.93 4.97 -14.87
C VAL A 422 2.56 3.48 -14.91
N VAL A 423 1.28 3.17 -15.10
CA VAL A 423 0.77 1.79 -15.15
C VAL A 423 1.37 1.02 -16.34
N VAL A 424 1.33 1.61 -17.54
CA VAL A 424 1.88 1.00 -18.75
C VAL A 424 3.39 0.88 -18.69
N GLY A 425 4.07 1.80 -18.02
CA GLY A 425 5.51 1.76 -17.79
C GLY A 425 5.96 0.76 -16.70
N TRP A 426 5.06 0.35 -15.82
CA TRP A 426 5.39 -0.50 -14.66
C TRP A 426 6.13 -1.80 -14.98
N PRO A 427 5.76 -2.58 -16.02
CA PRO A 427 6.47 -3.80 -16.38
C PRO A 427 7.96 -3.59 -16.72
N HIS A 428 8.35 -2.36 -17.05
CA HIS A 428 9.73 -2.00 -17.39
C HIS A 428 10.55 -1.49 -16.21
N VAL A 429 9.97 -1.43 -15.01
CA VAL A 429 10.66 -0.97 -13.80
C VAL A 429 11.45 -2.11 -13.18
N PRO A 430 12.76 -1.92 -12.83
CA PRO A 430 13.62 -3.01 -12.37
C PRO A 430 13.06 -3.90 -11.25
N PRO A 431 12.42 -3.40 -10.17
CA PRO A 431 11.85 -4.26 -9.15
C PRO A 431 10.74 -5.20 -9.66
N ALA A 432 9.96 -4.78 -10.66
CA ALA A 432 8.90 -5.61 -11.25
C ALA A 432 9.46 -6.63 -12.25
N GLN A 433 10.52 -6.25 -12.97
CA GLN A 433 11.21 -7.16 -13.92
C GLN A 433 12.02 -8.23 -13.21
N MET A 434 12.64 -7.91 -12.08
CA MET A 434 13.58 -8.78 -11.38
C MET A 434 12.96 -10.14 -11.03
N THR A 435 11.71 -10.15 -10.56
CA THR A 435 10.97 -11.38 -10.25
C THR A 435 10.82 -12.27 -11.48
N ALA A 436 10.32 -11.71 -12.57
CA ALA A 436 10.11 -12.46 -13.82
C ALA A 436 11.44 -12.92 -14.44
N ASP A 437 12.46 -12.05 -14.46
CA ASP A 437 13.77 -12.34 -15.03
C ASP A 437 14.50 -13.46 -14.28
N LEU A 438 14.66 -13.31 -12.97
CA LEU A 438 15.44 -14.24 -12.16
C LEU A 438 14.63 -15.48 -11.79
N GLY A 439 13.38 -15.33 -11.40
CA GLY A 439 12.52 -16.45 -11.05
C GLY A 439 12.20 -17.33 -12.26
N GLY A 440 11.86 -16.71 -13.40
CA GLY A 440 11.63 -17.41 -14.66
C GLY A 440 12.87 -18.15 -15.17
N ALA A 441 14.04 -17.50 -15.10
CA ALA A 441 15.31 -18.13 -15.48
C ALA A 441 15.67 -19.30 -14.54
N ALA A 442 15.52 -19.14 -13.23
CA ALA A 442 15.76 -20.20 -12.26
C ALA A 442 14.85 -21.40 -12.52
N LYS A 443 13.57 -21.15 -12.78
CA LYS A 443 12.57 -22.20 -13.08
C LYS A 443 12.90 -22.96 -14.37
N ALA A 444 13.21 -22.24 -15.46
CA ALA A 444 13.53 -22.83 -16.75
C ALA A 444 14.82 -23.68 -16.66
N GLU A 445 15.87 -23.12 -16.04
CA GLU A 445 17.16 -23.81 -15.91
C GLU A 445 17.05 -25.04 -15.00
N ALA A 446 16.35 -24.92 -13.86
CA ALA A 446 16.11 -26.05 -12.97
C ALA A 446 15.33 -27.19 -13.66
N ALA A 447 14.29 -26.84 -14.41
CA ALA A 447 13.47 -27.81 -15.14
C ALA A 447 14.25 -28.52 -16.24
N SER A 448 15.23 -27.89 -16.90
CA SER A 448 16.02 -28.44 -18.00
C SER A 448 16.81 -29.70 -17.62
N ARG A 449 17.21 -29.85 -16.35
CA ARG A 449 17.98 -30.96 -15.82
C ARG A 449 17.46 -31.57 -14.53
N GLY A 450 16.25 -31.17 -14.08
CA GLY A 450 15.71 -31.61 -12.78
C GLY A 450 16.56 -31.13 -11.60
N ALA A 451 17.21 -29.95 -11.73
CA ALA A 451 18.15 -29.45 -10.74
C ALA A 451 17.42 -28.72 -9.59
N PRO A 452 17.84 -28.89 -8.34
CA PRO A 452 17.36 -28.04 -7.25
C PRO A 452 17.89 -26.61 -7.42
N VAL A 453 17.11 -25.64 -6.90
CA VAL A 453 17.51 -24.23 -6.82
C VAL A 453 17.87 -23.89 -5.38
N VAL A 454 19.00 -23.22 -5.18
CA VAL A 454 19.51 -22.82 -3.85
C VAL A 454 19.84 -21.32 -3.86
N ALA A 455 19.60 -20.61 -2.78
CA ALA A 455 19.97 -19.20 -2.64
C ALA A 455 21.25 -19.04 -1.80
N TYR A 456 22.34 -18.54 -2.40
CA TYR A 456 23.63 -18.40 -1.75
C TYR A 456 23.84 -16.96 -1.24
N ARG A 457 23.87 -16.79 0.08
CA ARG A 457 24.03 -15.52 0.82
C ARG A 457 23.01 -14.44 0.47
N CYS A 458 21.87 -14.84 -0.05
CA CYS A 458 20.76 -13.95 -0.36
C CYS A 458 19.45 -14.73 -0.35
N TYR A 459 18.35 -14.00 -0.44
CA TYR A 459 17.02 -14.57 -0.68
C TYR A 459 16.17 -13.54 -1.45
N LEU A 460 15.39 -14.01 -2.40
CA LEU A 460 14.39 -13.23 -3.13
C LEU A 460 13.07 -14.00 -3.12
N ASN A 461 12.04 -13.37 -2.59
CA ASN A 461 10.70 -13.95 -2.49
C ASN A 461 10.12 -14.33 -3.87
N GLY A 462 10.44 -13.54 -4.90
CA GLY A 462 9.98 -13.76 -6.26
C GLY A 462 10.54 -15.03 -6.90
N VAL A 463 11.72 -15.52 -6.48
CA VAL A 463 12.25 -16.79 -6.98
C VAL A 463 11.43 -17.95 -6.42
N SER A 464 11.14 -17.97 -5.12
CA SER A 464 10.26 -18.98 -4.49
C SER A 464 8.84 -18.91 -5.07
N TRP A 465 8.32 -17.70 -5.33
CA TRP A 465 7.03 -17.49 -5.99
C TRP A 465 6.96 -18.12 -7.38
N GLU A 466 7.97 -17.92 -8.22
CA GLU A 466 8.00 -18.51 -9.58
C GLU A 466 8.21 -20.02 -9.56
N LEU A 467 9.04 -20.53 -8.65
CA LEU A 467 9.29 -21.96 -8.46
C LEU A 467 8.10 -22.70 -7.81
N ARG A 468 7.19 -21.96 -7.15
CA ARG A 468 6.07 -22.51 -6.38
C ARG A 468 6.51 -23.39 -5.20
N SER A 469 7.71 -23.18 -4.69
CA SER A 469 8.29 -23.98 -3.61
C SER A 469 9.27 -23.15 -2.76
N PRO A 470 9.45 -23.49 -1.47
CA PRO A 470 10.58 -23.00 -0.70
C PRO A 470 11.91 -23.43 -1.34
N ILE A 471 12.96 -22.63 -1.14
CA ILE A 471 14.30 -22.90 -1.64
C ILE A 471 15.31 -22.92 -0.49
N PRO A 472 16.30 -23.84 -0.47
CA PRO A 472 17.37 -23.79 0.51
C PRO A 472 18.15 -22.48 0.45
N VAL A 473 18.50 -21.94 1.62
CA VAL A 473 19.33 -20.75 1.76
C VAL A 473 20.67 -21.11 2.41
N VAL A 474 21.74 -20.52 1.93
CA VAL A 474 23.12 -20.80 2.37
C VAL A 474 23.68 -19.56 3.05
N ASP A 475 24.19 -19.69 4.29
CA ASP A 475 24.77 -18.58 5.05
C ASP A 475 23.94 -17.29 5.00
N TYR A 476 22.63 -17.43 5.10
CA TYR A 476 21.69 -16.30 5.08
C TYR A 476 20.54 -16.56 6.04
N THR A 477 20.26 -15.59 6.88
CA THR A 477 19.08 -15.54 7.74
C THR A 477 18.18 -14.37 7.33
N GLY A 478 18.64 -13.15 7.46
CA GLY A 478 17.91 -11.95 7.00
C GLY A 478 16.48 -11.91 7.49
N GLU A 479 15.52 -11.81 6.56
CA GLU A 479 14.08 -11.84 6.88
C GLU A 479 13.53 -13.24 7.19
N LEU A 480 14.35 -14.29 6.99
CA LEU A 480 14.04 -15.67 7.35
C LEU A 480 14.62 -16.04 8.72
N GLU A 481 15.13 -15.07 9.49
CA GLU A 481 15.56 -15.32 10.86
C GLU A 481 14.35 -15.81 11.66
N PRO A 482 14.37 -17.07 12.14
CA PRO A 482 13.21 -17.61 12.82
C PRO A 482 13.09 -16.96 14.21
N ASP A 483 12.04 -16.16 14.38
CA ASP A 483 11.63 -15.69 15.70
C ASP A 483 11.13 -16.82 16.59
N PHE A 484 10.83 -17.96 15.97
CA PHE A 484 10.44 -19.23 16.57
C PHE A 484 11.31 -20.31 15.95
N GLU A 485 11.81 -21.24 16.76
CA GLU A 485 12.61 -22.34 16.24
C GLU A 485 11.80 -23.13 15.21
N PRO A 486 12.27 -23.20 13.95
CA PRO A 486 11.65 -24.09 12.98
C PRO A 486 11.89 -25.53 13.44
N TRP A 487 10.98 -26.44 13.09
CA TRP A 487 11.21 -27.86 13.31
C TRP A 487 12.56 -28.25 12.73
N GLN A 488 13.29 -29.11 13.44
CA GLN A 488 14.66 -29.47 13.08
C GLN A 488 14.79 -29.96 11.63
N GLU A 489 13.84 -30.75 11.15
CA GLU A 489 13.79 -31.22 9.75
C GLU A 489 13.70 -30.05 8.74
N THR A 490 12.86 -29.05 9.01
CA THR A 490 12.73 -27.85 8.16
C THR A 490 14.03 -27.04 8.18
N ARG A 491 14.67 -26.92 9.34
CA ARG A 491 15.94 -26.21 9.49
C ARG A 491 17.05 -26.88 8.69
N GLU A 492 17.20 -28.20 8.81
CA GLU A 492 18.21 -28.96 8.07
C GLU A 492 17.96 -28.95 6.55
N ALA A 493 16.69 -29.01 6.12
CA ALA A 493 16.34 -28.95 4.71
C ALA A 493 16.60 -27.58 4.07
N LEU A 494 16.28 -26.50 4.77
CA LEU A 494 16.23 -25.14 4.20
C LEU A 494 17.44 -24.27 4.55
N PHE A 495 18.17 -24.54 5.63
CA PHE A 495 19.33 -23.72 6.02
C PHE A 495 20.62 -24.54 5.84
N TRP A 496 21.29 -24.29 4.73
CA TRP A 496 22.52 -25.00 4.40
C TRP A 496 23.75 -24.24 4.89
N SER A 497 24.76 -24.97 5.33
CA SER A 497 26.10 -24.42 5.52
C SER A 497 26.81 -24.20 4.18
N ALA A 498 27.81 -23.30 4.14
CA ALA A 498 28.66 -23.15 2.96
C ALA A 498 29.35 -24.46 2.57
N SER A 499 29.78 -25.28 3.54
CA SER A 499 30.40 -26.58 3.29
C SER A 499 29.45 -27.53 2.54
N ARG A 500 28.19 -27.62 2.97
CA ARG A 500 27.17 -28.41 2.27
C ARG A 500 26.91 -27.91 0.85
N PHE A 501 26.83 -26.60 0.67
CA PHE A 501 26.66 -26.01 -0.66
C PHE A 501 27.83 -26.34 -1.59
N PHE A 502 29.08 -26.13 -1.15
CA PHE A 502 30.24 -26.41 -1.98
C PHE A 502 30.42 -27.91 -2.25
N ALA A 503 30.08 -28.79 -1.30
CA ALA A 503 30.05 -30.23 -1.55
C ALA A 503 29.02 -30.60 -2.63
N ALA A 504 27.81 -30.02 -2.56
CA ALA A 504 26.78 -30.23 -3.59
C ALA A 504 27.21 -29.63 -4.95
N TRP A 505 27.80 -28.41 -4.96
CA TRP A 505 28.28 -27.77 -6.19
C TRP A 505 29.34 -28.60 -6.92
N LYS A 506 30.31 -29.18 -6.17
CA LYS A 506 31.40 -30.00 -6.71
C LYS A 506 31.02 -31.43 -7.00
N SER A 507 29.84 -31.89 -6.61
CA SER A 507 29.42 -33.29 -6.73
C SER A 507 29.20 -33.76 -8.16
N GLY A 508 29.20 -32.87 -9.16
CA GLY A 508 28.84 -33.16 -10.55
C GLY A 508 27.33 -33.31 -10.79
N LYS A 509 26.50 -33.23 -9.73
CA LYS A 509 25.04 -33.20 -9.87
C LYS A 509 24.59 -31.78 -10.26
N PRO A 510 23.61 -31.64 -11.16
CA PRO A 510 23.09 -30.35 -11.57
C PRO A 510 22.58 -29.55 -10.36
N LEU A 511 23.02 -28.29 -10.24
CA LEU A 511 22.61 -27.36 -9.20
C LEU A 511 22.47 -25.93 -9.77
N VAL A 512 21.34 -25.28 -9.53
CA VAL A 512 21.10 -23.86 -9.86
C VAL A 512 21.24 -23.04 -8.59
N ALA A 513 21.92 -21.88 -8.67
CA ALA A 513 22.05 -21.00 -7.54
C ALA A 513 21.61 -19.56 -7.86
N LEU A 514 20.82 -18.96 -6.95
CA LEU A 514 20.62 -17.51 -6.88
C LEU A 514 21.76 -16.91 -6.06
N ILE A 515 22.47 -15.93 -6.61
CA ILE A 515 23.62 -15.28 -5.95
C ILE A 515 23.56 -13.78 -6.09
N ARG A 516 24.32 -13.05 -5.24
CA ARG A 516 24.63 -11.65 -5.50
C ARG A 516 25.82 -11.54 -6.45
N LEU A 517 25.84 -10.53 -7.34
CA LEU A 517 26.95 -10.36 -8.29
C LEU A 517 28.32 -10.25 -7.63
N ARG A 518 28.43 -9.74 -6.41
CA ARG A 518 29.68 -9.69 -5.63
C ARG A 518 30.22 -11.10 -5.28
N ASP A 519 29.35 -12.10 -5.19
CA ASP A 519 29.71 -13.49 -4.88
C ASP A 519 29.97 -14.33 -6.15
N LEU A 520 29.79 -13.74 -7.36
CA LEU A 520 29.97 -14.44 -8.63
C LEU A 520 31.44 -14.79 -8.89
N VAL A 521 32.36 -13.83 -8.78
CA VAL A 521 33.78 -14.03 -9.08
C VAL A 521 34.40 -15.14 -8.21
N PRO A 522 34.17 -15.18 -6.88
CA PRO A 522 34.58 -16.32 -6.06
C PRO A 522 34.02 -17.67 -6.55
N LEU A 523 32.76 -17.72 -6.95
CA LEU A 523 32.10 -18.96 -7.37
C LEU A 523 32.58 -19.44 -8.75
N MET A 524 32.96 -18.54 -9.65
CA MET A 524 33.54 -18.87 -10.96
C MET A 524 34.93 -19.55 -10.84
N LYS A 525 35.62 -19.42 -9.69
CA LYS A 525 36.90 -20.07 -9.40
C LYS A 525 36.75 -21.45 -8.78
N VAL A 526 35.54 -21.88 -8.51
CA VAL A 526 35.24 -23.21 -7.94
C VAL A 526 34.94 -24.16 -9.09
N GLU A 527 35.51 -25.36 -9.08
CA GLU A 527 35.22 -26.43 -10.05
C GLU A 527 33.94 -27.20 -9.67
N PRO A 528 33.01 -27.40 -10.60
CA PRO A 528 32.95 -26.76 -11.93
C PRO A 528 32.66 -25.26 -11.85
N PRO A 529 33.16 -24.47 -12.81
CA PRO A 529 32.98 -23.01 -12.78
C PRO A 529 31.51 -22.63 -13.00
N ALA A 530 31.05 -21.57 -12.30
CA ALA A 530 29.69 -21.09 -12.42
C ALA A 530 29.41 -20.53 -13.83
N ARG A 531 28.41 -21.05 -14.52
CA ARG A 531 27.86 -20.48 -15.74
C ARG A 531 26.72 -19.52 -15.41
N VAL A 532 26.82 -18.27 -15.85
CA VAL A 532 25.74 -17.29 -15.67
C VAL A 532 24.60 -17.61 -16.63
N VAL A 533 23.40 -17.83 -16.07
CA VAL A 533 22.16 -18.06 -16.82
C VAL A 533 21.45 -16.74 -17.09
N ARG A 534 21.27 -15.93 -16.04
CA ARG A 534 20.62 -14.63 -16.13
C ARG A 534 21.12 -13.72 -14.99
N TYR A 535 21.16 -12.44 -15.25
CA TYR A 535 21.37 -11.43 -14.20
C TYR A 535 20.28 -10.34 -14.28
N SER A 536 19.92 -9.77 -13.13
CA SER A 536 19.01 -8.64 -13.01
C SER A 536 19.35 -7.86 -11.75
N GLY A 537 19.56 -6.55 -11.88
CA GLY A 537 20.03 -5.70 -10.81
C GLY A 537 21.37 -6.19 -10.24
N ARG A 538 21.40 -6.49 -8.94
CA ARG A 538 22.59 -6.97 -8.22
C ARG A 538 22.63 -8.49 -8.01
N TYR A 539 21.77 -9.24 -8.68
CA TYR A 539 21.63 -10.67 -8.51
C TYR A 539 21.83 -11.41 -9.83
N ALA A 540 22.20 -12.67 -9.74
CA ALA A 540 22.31 -13.57 -10.87
C ALA A 540 21.78 -14.97 -10.55
N ILE A 541 21.27 -15.65 -11.57
CA ILE A 541 21.04 -17.09 -11.58
C ILE A 541 22.24 -17.71 -12.26
N VAL A 542 22.85 -18.69 -11.61
CA VAL A 542 24.00 -19.43 -12.12
C VAL A 542 23.76 -20.93 -12.01
N ALA A 543 24.44 -21.71 -12.86
CA ALA A 543 24.41 -23.17 -12.86
C ALA A 543 25.84 -23.72 -12.82
N ASN A 544 25.99 -24.95 -12.28
CA ASN A 544 27.28 -25.62 -12.16
C ASN A 544 27.61 -26.56 -13.34
N TRP A 545 26.91 -26.38 -14.48
CA TRP A 545 27.15 -27.15 -15.73
C TRP A 545 27.20 -26.26 -16.97
#